data_6c33739d064a328567a696a86bad9c42
#
_entry.id   6c33739d064a328567a696a86bad9c42
#
_cell.length_a   1.000
_cell.length_b   1.000
_cell.length_c   1.000
_cell.angle_alpha   90.00
_cell.angle_beta   90.00
_cell.angle_gamma   90.00
#
_symmetry.space_group_name_H-M   'P 1'
#
loop_
_entity.id
_entity.type
_entity.pdbx_description
1 polymer ?
#
loop_
_entity_poly.entity_id
_entity_poly.type
_entity_poly.pdbx_seq_one_letter_code
_entity_poly.pdbx_strand_id
1 'polypeptide(L)'
;MQINDGQVLVISNEVMGHGDNELGGILIRSFLHTLSEAGSLPETIIFYNTAVKLVSKSSIVLDDLNALQNIGVKILACGTCLGHFSLKDQIAVGEVSNMYDITDTMLKALKVINL
;
A
#
# COMPACT_ATOMS: atom_id res chain seq x y z
N MET A 1 15.20 -3.51 -12.01
CA MET A 1 13.83 -3.64 -11.48
C MET A 1 12.85 -3.17 -12.52
N GLN A 2 11.78 -3.91 -12.70
CA GLN A 2 10.79 -3.62 -13.73
C GLN A 2 9.43 -3.35 -13.10
N ILE A 3 8.86 -2.20 -13.44
CA ILE A 3 7.48 -1.87 -13.08
C ILE A 3 6.56 -2.42 -14.17
N ASN A 4 5.57 -3.20 -13.77
CA ASN A 4 4.61 -3.80 -14.71
C ASN A 4 3.41 -2.87 -14.89
N ASP A 5 3.29 -2.30 -16.10
CA ASP A 5 2.18 -1.41 -16.44
C ASP A 5 0.83 -2.10 -16.24
N GLY A 6 -0.09 -1.39 -15.62
CA GLY A 6 -1.43 -1.89 -15.38
C GLY A 6 -1.56 -2.87 -14.23
N GLN A 7 -0.48 -3.18 -13.52
CA GLN A 7 -0.55 -4.05 -12.34
C GLN A 7 -0.79 -3.22 -11.09
N VAL A 8 -1.84 -3.55 -10.36
CA VAL A 8 -2.26 -2.83 -9.14
C VAL A 8 -2.30 -3.81 -7.97
N LEU A 9 -1.62 -3.44 -6.89
CA LEU A 9 -1.65 -4.17 -5.63
C LEU A 9 -2.55 -3.41 -4.66
N VAL A 10 -3.51 -4.10 -4.06
CA VAL A 10 -4.43 -3.51 -3.07
C VAL A 10 -4.15 -4.11 -1.71
N ILE A 11 -3.88 -3.25 -0.73
CA ILE A 11 -3.67 -3.64 0.66
C ILE A 11 -4.80 -3.03 1.49
N SER A 12 -5.65 -3.90 2.04
CA SER A 12 -6.88 -3.50 2.73
C SER A 12 -6.82 -3.66 4.25
N ASN A 13 -5.68 -4.13 4.79
CA ASN A 13 -5.51 -4.32 6.22
C ASN A 13 -4.05 -4.05 6.59
N GLU A 14 -3.82 -3.61 7.81
CA GLU A 14 -2.45 -3.41 8.34
C GLU A 14 -1.72 -4.71 8.62
N VAL A 15 -2.43 -5.85 8.60
CA VAL A 15 -1.86 -7.19 8.72
C VAL A 15 -2.18 -7.99 7.46
N MET A 16 -1.36 -8.99 7.15
CA MET A 16 -1.57 -9.84 5.97
C MET A 16 -2.27 -11.13 6.40
N GLY A 17 -3.38 -11.42 5.74
CA GLY A 17 -4.18 -12.61 6.04
C GLY A 17 -5.19 -12.36 7.15
N HIS A 18 -6.06 -13.33 7.35
CA HIS A 18 -7.12 -13.28 8.34
C HIS A 18 -6.90 -14.39 9.38
N GLY A 19 -7.05 -14.03 10.66
CA GLY A 19 -6.88 -14.98 11.76
C GLY A 19 -5.96 -14.40 12.82
N ASP A 20 -4.71 -14.83 12.86
CA ASP A 20 -3.75 -14.39 13.86
C ASP A 20 -3.14 -13.05 13.47
N ASN A 21 -3.40 -12.00 14.25
CA ASN A 21 -2.93 -10.65 13.94
C ASN A 21 -1.43 -10.46 14.18
N GLU A 22 -0.87 -11.15 15.16
CA GLU A 22 0.58 -11.09 15.40
C GLU A 22 1.33 -11.68 14.22
N LEU A 23 0.90 -12.85 13.75
CA LEU A 23 1.45 -13.47 12.54
C LEU A 23 1.22 -12.58 11.32
N GLY A 24 0.02 -12.01 11.18
CA GLY A 24 -0.30 -11.12 10.06
C GLY A 24 0.60 -9.90 10.00
N GLY A 25 0.98 -9.35 11.16
CA GLY A 25 1.94 -8.24 11.24
C GLY A 25 3.33 -8.65 10.76
N ILE A 26 3.76 -9.85 11.09
CA ILE A 26 5.03 -10.40 10.60
C ILE A 26 4.97 -10.57 9.08
N LEU A 27 3.87 -11.12 8.59
CA LEU A 27 3.70 -11.40 7.16
C LEU A 27 3.66 -10.14 6.30
N ILE A 28 2.97 -9.09 6.74
CA ILE A 28 2.91 -7.85 5.96
C ILE A 28 4.29 -7.18 5.87
N ARG A 29 5.06 -7.21 6.94
CA ARG A 29 6.43 -6.69 6.92
C ARG A 29 7.31 -7.49 5.99
N SER A 30 7.25 -8.81 6.06
CA SER A 30 8.00 -9.71 5.19
C SER A 30 7.61 -9.51 3.73
N PHE A 31 6.33 -9.38 3.45
CA PHE A 31 5.82 -9.16 2.10
C PHE A 31 6.37 -7.86 1.50
N LEU A 32 6.24 -6.76 2.23
CA LEU A 32 6.68 -5.45 1.73
C LEU A 32 8.20 -5.37 1.59
N HIS A 33 8.95 -5.98 2.49
CA HIS A 33 10.39 -6.05 2.37
C HIS A 33 10.79 -6.87 1.14
N THR A 34 10.18 -8.04 0.96
CA THR A 34 10.43 -8.89 -0.20
C THR A 34 10.08 -8.16 -1.50
N LEU A 35 8.95 -7.45 -1.51
CA LEU A 35 8.53 -6.66 -2.67
C LEU A 35 9.55 -5.58 -3.01
N SER A 36 10.10 -4.90 -2.00
CA SER A 36 11.09 -3.84 -2.21
C SER A 36 12.38 -4.35 -2.85
N GLU A 37 12.65 -5.66 -2.74
CA GLU A 37 13.81 -6.31 -3.34
C GLU A 37 13.47 -7.10 -4.60
N ALA A 38 12.19 -7.19 -4.97
CA ALA A 38 11.76 -7.96 -6.13
C ALA A 38 12.19 -7.31 -7.43
N GLY A 39 12.45 -8.13 -8.44
CA GLY A 39 12.77 -7.65 -9.78
C GLY A 39 11.56 -7.18 -10.58
N SER A 40 10.35 -7.51 -10.13
CA SER A 40 9.09 -7.21 -10.79
C SER A 40 8.15 -6.54 -9.80
N LEU A 41 7.64 -5.35 -10.13
CA LEU A 41 6.90 -4.49 -9.21
C LEU A 41 5.54 -4.08 -9.79
N PRO A 42 4.53 -3.84 -8.94
CA PRO A 42 3.29 -3.25 -9.41
C PRO A 42 3.50 -1.78 -9.80
N GLU A 43 2.66 -1.27 -10.68
CA GLU A 43 2.66 0.14 -11.03
C GLU A 43 2.15 1.00 -9.87
N THR A 44 1.11 0.51 -9.20
CA THR A 44 0.42 1.23 -8.12
C THR A 44 0.13 0.30 -6.96
N ILE A 45 0.28 0.82 -5.74
CA ILE A 45 -0.18 0.16 -4.52
C ILE A 45 -1.23 1.06 -3.87
N ILE A 46 -2.40 0.49 -3.60
CA ILE A 46 -3.52 1.19 -2.98
C ILE A 46 -3.66 0.71 -1.54
N PHE A 47 -3.74 1.64 -0.60
CA PHE A 47 -3.95 1.38 0.81
C PHE A 47 -5.30 1.94 1.23
N TYR A 48 -6.19 1.10 1.77
CA TYR A 48 -7.44 1.56 2.37
C TYR A 48 -7.76 0.78 3.64
N ASN A 49 -8.79 1.22 4.37
CA ASN A 49 -9.14 0.71 5.69
C ASN A 49 -7.92 0.82 6.62
N THR A 50 -7.65 -0.15 7.47
CA THR A 50 -6.54 -0.07 8.42
C THR A 50 -5.16 -0.07 7.76
N ALA A 51 -5.06 -0.46 6.50
CA ALA A 51 -3.79 -0.42 5.77
C ALA A 51 -3.22 0.99 5.65
N VAL A 52 -4.03 2.05 5.74
CA VAL A 52 -3.51 3.42 5.72
C VAL A 52 -2.58 3.72 6.89
N LYS A 53 -2.64 2.94 7.95
CA LYS A 53 -1.69 3.05 9.08
C LYS A 53 -0.26 2.73 8.65
N LEU A 54 -0.10 1.90 7.61
CA LEU A 54 1.22 1.52 7.11
C LEU A 54 1.96 2.66 6.41
N VAL A 55 1.24 3.66 5.89
CA VAL A 55 1.84 4.84 5.26
C VAL A 55 1.98 6.02 6.23
N SER A 56 1.58 5.86 7.49
CA SER A 56 1.67 6.92 8.49
C SER A 56 3.05 6.98 9.15
N LYS A 57 3.34 8.11 9.82
CA LYS A 57 4.65 8.36 10.45
C LYS A 57 5.06 7.32 11.49
N SER A 58 4.11 6.64 12.12
CA SER A 58 4.39 5.61 13.12
C SER A 58 4.62 4.21 12.53
N SER A 59 4.52 4.08 11.23
CA SER A 59 4.66 2.78 10.56
C SER A 59 6.08 2.23 10.64
N ILE A 60 6.18 0.91 10.81
CA ILE A 60 7.47 0.20 10.84
C ILE A 60 7.93 -0.27 9.46
N VAL A 61 7.13 -0.03 8.41
CA VAL A 61 7.45 -0.45 7.03
C VAL A 61 7.80 0.73 6.13
N LEU A 62 8.05 1.91 6.68
CA LEU A 62 8.31 3.12 5.90
C LEU A 62 9.55 3.01 5.01
N ASP A 63 10.62 2.35 5.49
CA ASP A 63 11.83 2.20 4.68
C ASP A 63 11.54 1.42 3.40
N ASP A 64 10.79 0.33 3.49
CA ASP A 64 10.43 -0.48 2.32
C ASP A 64 9.48 0.28 1.39
N LEU A 65 8.50 1.00 1.93
CA LEU A 65 7.58 1.80 1.13
C LEU A 65 8.29 2.96 0.45
N ASN A 66 9.21 3.62 1.13
CA ASN A 66 10.01 4.67 0.53
C ASN A 66 10.90 4.13 -0.59
N ALA A 67 11.48 2.95 -0.42
CA ALA A 67 12.27 2.31 -1.46
C ALA A 67 11.43 2.05 -2.71
N LEU A 68 10.20 1.54 -2.54
CA LEU A 68 9.27 1.32 -3.65
C LEU A 68 8.90 2.63 -4.35
N GLN A 69 8.59 3.67 -3.60
CA GLN A 69 8.24 4.97 -4.15
C GLN A 69 9.41 5.58 -4.92
N ASN A 70 10.63 5.44 -4.41
CA ASN A 70 11.82 5.97 -5.07
C ASN A 70 12.13 5.26 -6.39
N ILE A 71 11.75 4.00 -6.53
CA ILE A 71 11.88 3.25 -7.79
C ILE A 71 10.86 3.73 -8.83
N GLY A 72 9.72 4.27 -8.39
CA GLY A 72 8.67 4.76 -9.26
C GLY A 72 7.30 4.12 -9.04
N VAL A 73 7.16 3.26 -8.05
CA VAL A 73 5.84 2.70 -7.69
C VAL A 73 4.97 3.82 -7.10
N LYS A 74 3.77 3.97 -7.62
CA LYS A 74 2.81 4.95 -7.12
C LYS A 74 2.10 4.40 -5.90
N ILE A 75 2.08 5.16 -4.81
CA ILE A 75 1.45 4.76 -3.55
C ILE A 75 0.28 5.69 -3.26
N LEU A 76 -0.93 5.12 -3.17
CA LEU A 76 -2.16 5.85 -2.91
C LEU A 76 -2.76 5.42 -1.59
N ALA A 77 -3.13 6.39 -0.75
CA ALA A 77 -3.82 6.13 0.52
C ALA A 77 -5.19 6.78 0.50
N CYS A 78 -6.23 6.03 0.87
CA CYS A 78 -7.60 6.52 0.90
C CYS A 78 -7.77 7.65 1.93
N GLY A 79 -8.19 8.84 1.45
CA GLY A 79 -8.37 10.00 2.30
C GLY A 79 -9.45 9.82 3.35
N THR A 80 -10.56 9.15 3.01
CA THR A 80 -11.63 8.84 3.96
C THR A 80 -11.10 7.98 5.11
N CYS A 81 -10.30 6.98 4.80
CA CYS A 81 -9.72 6.09 5.81
C CYS A 81 -8.73 6.84 6.70
N LEU A 82 -7.87 7.66 6.12
CA LEU A 82 -6.94 8.51 6.87
C LEU A 82 -7.70 9.43 7.82
N GLY A 83 -8.78 10.04 7.35
CA GLY A 83 -9.62 10.91 8.19
C GLY A 83 -10.28 10.17 9.33
N HIS A 84 -10.78 8.96 9.08
CA HIS A 84 -11.41 8.13 10.11
C HIS A 84 -10.45 7.81 11.26
N PHE A 85 -9.19 7.54 10.94
CA PHE A 85 -8.17 7.23 11.95
C PHE A 85 -7.38 8.45 12.41
N SER A 86 -7.80 9.67 12.02
CA SER A 86 -7.11 10.93 12.37
C SER A 86 -5.65 10.95 11.92
N LEU A 87 -5.38 10.42 10.72
CA LEU A 87 -4.03 10.27 10.17
C LEU A 87 -3.72 11.17 8.97
N LYS A 88 -4.63 12.08 8.58
CA LYS A 88 -4.41 12.92 7.39
C LYS A 88 -3.12 13.73 7.45
N ASP A 89 -2.77 14.24 8.65
CA ASP A 89 -1.55 15.02 8.86
C ASP A 89 -0.35 14.14 9.20
N GLN A 90 -0.52 12.82 9.19
CA GLN A 90 0.50 11.86 9.62
C GLN A 90 1.03 11.02 8.47
N ILE A 91 0.65 11.32 7.23
CA ILE A 91 1.15 10.55 6.08
C ILE A 91 2.65 10.80 5.90
N ALA A 92 3.42 9.73 5.74
CA ALA A 92 4.88 9.78 5.61
C ALA A 92 5.38 9.30 4.26
N VAL A 93 4.56 8.58 3.50
CA VAL A 93 4.91 8.06 2.18
C VAL A 93 3.64 7.98 1.33
N GLY A 94 3.79 8.17 0.02
CA GLY A 94 2.67 8.13 -0.90
C GLY A 94 1.87 9.43 -0.89
N GLU A 95 0.69 9.38 -1.49
CA GLU A 95 -0.19 10.53 -1.58
C GLU A 95 -1.60 10.20 -1.14
N VAL A 96 -2.31 11.20 -0.61
CA VAL A 96 -3.72 11.07 -0.26
C VAL A 96 -4.54 10.99 -1.53
N SER A 97 -5.38 9.98 -1.64
CA SER A 97 -6.25 9.76 -2.78
C SER A 97 -7.72 9.75 -2.32
N ASN A 98 -8.60 9.46 -3.23
CA ASN A 98 -10.03 9.41 -2.99
C ASN A 98 -10.63 8.21 -3.71
N MET A 99 -11.88 7.88 -3.39
CA MET A 99 -12.51 6.69 -3.94
C MET A 99 -12.77 6.80 -5.45
N TYR A 100 -12.91 7.99 -6.00
CA TYR A 100 -13.03 8.17 -7.45
C TYR A 100 -11.76 7.70 -8.16
N ASP A 101 -10.60 8.16 -7.70
CA ASP A 101 -9.32 7.80 -8.29
C ASP A 101 -8.96 6.34 -8.02
N ILE A 102 -9.24 5.86 -6.81
CA ILE A 102 -8.99 4.45 -6.44
C ILE A 102 -9.83 3.52 -7.31
N THR A 103 -11.12 3.80 -7.43
CA THR A 103 -12.02 3.01 -8.26
C THR A 103 -11.58 3.01 -9.72
N ASP A 104 -11.26 4.18 -10.26
CA ASP A 104 -10.79 4.32 -11.64
C ASP A 104 -9.51 3.53 -11.87
N THR A 105 -8.56 3.64 -10.95
CA THR A 105 -7.29 2.88 -11.01
C THR A 105 -7.54 1.38 -11.05
N MET A 106 -8.43 0.88 -10.21
CA MET A 106 -8.75 -0.55 -10.15
C MET A 106 -9.48 -1.02 -11.41
N LEU A 107 -10.42 -0.23 -11.93
CA LEU A 107 -11.22 -0.62 -13.09
C LEU A 107 -10.38 -0.60 -14.38
N LYS A 108 -9.39 0.27 -14.48
CA LYS A 108 -8.50 0.35 -15.64
C LYS A 108 -7.31 -0.59 -15.56
N ALA A 109 -7.09 -1.22 -14.41
CA ALA A 109 -5.97 -2.12 -14.22
C ALA A 109 -6.07 -3.35 -15.12
N LEU A 110 -4.95 -3.80 -15.63
CA LEU A 110 -4.88 -5.08 -16.37
C LEU A 110 -4.88 -6.25 -15.39
N LYS A 111 -4.34 -6.05 -14.20
CA LYS A 111 -4.29 -7.06 -13.15
C LYS A 111 -4.38 -6.39 -11.79
N VAL A 112 -5.26 -6.89 -10.93
CA VAL A 112 -5.37 -6.44 -9.54
C VAL A 112 -5.03 -7.61 -8.63
N ILE A 113 -4.07 -7.39 -7.74
CA ILE A 113 -3.71 -8.34 -6.68
C ILE A 113 -4.24 -7.76 -5.39
N ASN A 114 -5.11 -8.50 -4.72
CA ASN A 114 -5.75 -8.05 -3.48
C ASN A 114 -5.24 -8.88 -2.30
N LEU A 115 -4.64 -8.21 -1.34
CA LEU A 115 -4.17 -8.88 -0.10
C LEU A 115 -5.24 -8.92 0.96
#